data_9902c0f9aa6d7d259f8df607e0f0d00c
#
_entry.id   9902c0f9aa6d7d259f8df607e0f0d00c
#
_cell.length_a   1.000
_cell.length_b   1.000
_cell.length_c   1.000
_cell.angle_alpha   90.00
_cell.angle_beta   90.00
_cell.angle_gamma   90.00
#
_symmetry.space_group_name_H-M   'P 1'
#
loop_
_entity.id
_entity.type
_entity.pdbx_description
1 polymer ?
#
loop_
_entity_poly.entity_id
_entity_poly.type
_entity_poly.pdbx_seq_one_letter_code
_entity_poly.pdbx_strand_id
1 'polypeptide(L)'
;MPLLQIEYYPYTTITHTIRLRHGNIKVRMSHLFRDAPNDVLVAVAHILFSKLYRQQPSAKALDRYHQFVERRQNHLRTLLNSGAPGRWMVHMAKGKHYDLELIFEHLNLACFHSRLPKPTLGWSRRAGRSKLGEYQNLRHAIIINRRFDHEETPTFALEYLMFHEMLHMKHGVEIRNGRRLVHTRKFRLEEKAFKHYAAAREWIRKATLDRGWREDLKRF
;
A
#
# COMPACT_ATOMS: atom_id res chain seq x y z
N MET A 1 4.51 -16.64 33.58
CA MET A 1 5.42 -16.12 32.54
C MET A 1 4.58 -15.53 31.41
N PRO A 2 4.94 -14.39 30.85
CA PRO A 2 4.25 -13.86 29.68
C PRO A 2 4.41 -14.84 28.51
N LEU A 3 3.31 -15.19 27.86
CA LEU A 3 3.33 -16.04 26.68
C LEU A 3 3.67 -15.19 25.45
N LEU A 4 4.71 -15.57 24.71
CA LEU A 4 5.06 -14.97 23.41
C LEU A 4 4.50 -15.84 22.29
N GLN A 5 3.53 -15.29 21.53
CA GLN A 5 2.97 -15.93 20.35
C GLN A 5 3.45 -15.21 19.09
N ILE A 6 4.07 -15.95 18.17
CA ILE A 6 4.51 -15.43 16.85
C ILE A 6 3.65 -16.07 15.77
N GLU A 7 3.05 -15.25 14.92
CA GLU A 7 2.21 -15.67 13.81
C GLU A 7 2.71 -15.01 12.51
N TYR A 8 2.94 -15.83 11.47
CA TYR A 8 3.21 -15.32 10.13
C TYR A 8 1.90 -15.00 9.42
N TYR A 9 1.75 -13.76 8.96
CA TYR A 9 0.51 -13.26 8.37
C TYR A 9 0.74 -12.80 6.92
N PRO A 10 -0.15 -13.13 5.97
CA PRO A 10 -0.01 -12.76 4.55
C PRO A 10 -0.39 -11.30 4.31
N TYR A 11 0.39 -10.38 4.88
CA TYR A 11 0.23 -8.96 4.58
C TYR A 11 0.55 -8.67 3.12
N THR A 12 -0.19 -7.74 2.51
CA THR A 12 0.06 -7.23 1.16
C THR A 12 1.32 -6.34 1.10
N THR A 13 1.77 -5.86 2.25
CA THR A 13 2.99 -5.04 2.43
C THR A 13 3.87 -5.67 3.49
N ILE A 14 5.17 -5.30 3.53
CA ILE A 14 6.04 -5.70 4.63
C ILE A 14 5.61 -4.95 5.89
N THR A 15 4.85 -5.64 6.71
CA THR A 15 4.30 -5.10 7.96
C THR A 15 4.51 -6.12 9.09
N HIS A 16 4.90 -5.62 10.24
CA HIS A 16 4.99 -6.39 11.48
C HIS A 16 4.24 -5.64 12.57
N THR A 17 3.55 -6.37 13.43
CA THR A 17 2.83 -5.79 14.57
C THR A 17 3.17 -6.53 15.85
N ILE A 18 3.26 -5.79 16.95
CA ILE A 18 3.38 -6.33 18.30
C ILE A 18 2.26 -5.78 19.17
N ARG A 19 1.65 -6.62 19.96
CA ARG A 19 0.57 -6.26 20.89
C ARG A 19 0.79 -6.96 22.23
N LEU A 20 0.69 -6.20 23.30
CA LEU A 20 0.66 -6.71 24.67
C LEU A 20 -0.80 -6.64 25.16
N ARG A 21 -1.35 -7.78 25.56
CA ARG A 21 -2.71 -7.85 26.17
C ARG A 21 -2.69 -8.89 27.29
N HIS A 22 -3.18 -8.51 28.48
CA HIS A 22 -3.26 -9.38 29.65
C HIS A 22 -1.95 -10.14 29.95
N GLY A 23 -0.81 -9.45 29.85
CA GLY A 23 0.51 -10.04 30.06
C GLY A 23 1.03 -10.90 28.91
N ASN A 24 0.25 -11.15 27.85
CA ASN A 24 0.67 -11.95 26.70
C ASN A 24 1.10 -11.05 25.53
N ILE A 25 2.20 -11.42 24.89
CA ILE A 25 2.76 -10.71 23.73
C ILE A 25 2.39 -11.47 22.45
N LYS A 26 1.63 -10.83 21.57
CA LYS A 26 1.33 -11.36 20.24
C LYS A 26 2.09 -10.57 19.19
N VAL A 27 2.94 -11.26 18.42
CA VAL A 27 3.69 -10.73 17.27
C VAL A 27 3.08 -11.29 16.00
N ARG A 28 2.70 -10.42 15.06
CA ARG A 28 2.38 -10.82 13.69
C ARG A 28 3.48 -10.31 12.77
N MET A 29 4.10 -11.23 12.06
CA MET A 29 5.15 -10.95 11.10
C MET A 29 4.65 -11.18 9.68
N SER A 30 5.15 -10.40 8.71
CA SER A 30 4.92 -10.70 7.29
C SER A 30 5.43 -12.10 6.97
N HIS A 31 4.63 -12.89 6.22
CA HIS A 31 5.02 -14.24 5.77
C HIS A 31 6.32 -14.24 4.95
N LEU A 32 6.73 -13.10 4.39
CA LEU A 32 7.99 -12.92 3.69
C LEU A 32 9.23 -13.08 4.58
N PHE A 33 9.05 -13.14 5.89
CA PHE A 33 10.10 -13.34 6.89
C PHE A 33 10.14 -14.77 7.42
N ARG A 34 9.36 -15.70 6.87
CA ARG A 34 9.35 -17.10 7.34
C ARG A 34 10.73 -17.75 7.23
N ASP A 35 11.42 -17.47 6.11
CA ASP A 35 12.74 -18.02 5.80
C ASP A 35 13.85 -16.98 6.03
N ALA A 36 13.61 -15.96 6.86
CA ALA A 36 14.61 -14.95 7.15
C ALA A 36 15.70 -15.51 8.07
N PRO A 37 16.98 -15.12 7.85
CA PRO A 37 18.07 -15.48 8.75
C PRO A 37 17.81 -15.04 10.19
N ASN A 38 18.35 -15.78 11.16
CA ASN A 38 18.13 -15.53 12.59
C ASN A 38 18.51 -14.10 13.01
N ASP A 39 19.60 -13.55 12.47
CA ASP A 39 20.05 -12.19 12.75
C ASP A 39 19.04 -11.13 12.28
N VAL A 40 18.32 -11.40 11.17
CA VAL A 40 17.20 -10.56 10.70
C VAL A 40 15.99 -10.68 11.60
N LEU A 41 15.65 -11.89 12.06
CA LEU A 41 14.55 -12.12 13.00
C LEU A 41 14.82 -11.43 14.35
N VAL A 42 16.05 -11.48 14.84
CA VAL A 42 16.49 -10.75 16.04
C VAL A 42 16.39 -9.25 15.82
N ALA A 43 16.76 -8.73 14.65
CA ALA A 43 16.62 -7.31 14.32
C ALA A 43 15.13 -6.88 14.32
N VAL A 44 14.24 -7.69 13.73
CA VAL A 44 12.79 -7.45 13.75
C VAL A 44 12.26 -7.44 15.19
N ALA A 45 12.64 -8.42 16.00
CA ALA A 45 12.26 -8.49 17.41
C ALA A 45 12.69 -7.23 18.14
N HIS A 46 13.97 -6.84 18.01
CA HIS A 46 14.50 -5.62 18.62
C HIS A 46 13.70 -4.37 18.23
N ILE A 47 13.38 -4.21 16.94
CA ILE A 47 12.57 -3.08 16.43
C ILE A 47 11.16 -3.09 17.04
N LEU A 48 10.52 -4.26 17.09
CA LEU A 48 9.18 -4.39 17.64
C LEU A 48 9.10 -4.15 19.14
N PHE A 49 10.06 -4.68 19.91
CA PHE A 49 10.14 -4.45 21.35
C PHE A 49 10.48 -2.98 21.66
N SER A 50 11.43 -2.38 20.93
CA SER A 50 11.70 -0.94 21.06
C SER A 50 10.43 -0.11 20.85
N LYS A 51 9.62 -0.46 19.86
CA LYS A 51 8.32 0.19 19.62
C LYS A 51 7.34 -0.02 20.78
N LEU A 52 7.27 -1.22 21.34
CA LEU A 52 6.38 -1.56 22.45
C LEU A 52 6.73 -0.72 23.69
N TYR A 53 8.01 -0.56 23.99
CA TYR A 53 8.52 0.20 25.14
C TYR A 53 8.82 1.67 24.83
N ARG A 54 8.40 2.18 23.66
CA ARG A 54 8.61 3.58 23.22
C ARG A 54 10.08 4.00 23.19
N GLN A 55 10.98 3.04 22.96
CA GLN A 55 12.42 3.27 22.79
C GLN A 55 12.79 3.41 21.31
N GLN A 56 13.96 3.96 21.04
CA GLN A 56 14.53 3.99 19.69
C GLN A 56 15.20 2.64 19.39
N PRO A 57 14.90 2.01 18.25
CA PRO A 57 15.64 0.82 17.84
C PRO A 57 17.10 1.17 17.49
N SER A 58 18.03 0.25 17.70
CA SER A 58 19.42 0.48 17.35
C SER A 58 19.61 0.63 15.84
N ALA A 59 20.56 1.47 15.42
CA ALA A 59 20.90 1.65 14.01
C ALA A 59 21.24 0.31 13.35
N LYS A 60 22.03 -0.53 14.01
CA LYS A 60 22.40 -1.87 13.53
C LYS A 60 21.18 -2.76 13.24
N ALA A 61 20.16 -2.74 14.10
CA ALA A 61 18.93 -3.51 13.87
C ALA A 61 18.14 -2.96 12.68
N LEU A 62 18.06 -1.63 12.55
CA LEU A 62 17.41 -0.99 11.42
C LEU A 62 18.11 -1.31 10.10
N ASP A 63 19.43 -1.19 10.03
CA ASP A 63 20.22 -1.47 8.83
C ASP A 63 20.06 -2.93 8.39
N ARG A 64 20.14 -3.87 9.34
CA ARG A 64 19.96 -5.29 9.03
C ARG A 64 18.57 -5.58 8.46
N TYR A 65 17.56 -5.02 9.09
CA TYR A 65 16.17 -5.12 8.61
C TYR A 65 16.01 -4.55 7.21
N HIS A 66 16.53 -3.32 6.95
CA HIS A 66 16.39 -2.65 5.66
C HIS A 66 17.11 -3.39 4.54
N GLN A 67 18.32 -3.87 4.77
CA GLN A 67 19.07 -4.67 3.80
C GLN A 67 18.31 -5.94 3.39
N PHE A 68 17.72 -6.65 4.37
CA PHE A 68 16.92 -7.83 4.07
C PHE A 68 15.66 -7.49 3.29
N VAL A 69 14.94 -6.45 3.70
CA VAL A 69 13.73 -5.96 3.00
C VAL A 69 14.05 -5.59 1.56
N GLU A 70 15.09 -4.84 1.32
CA GLU A 70 15.50 -4.40 -0.01
C GLU A 70 15.84 -5.59 -0.92
N ARG A 71 16.67 -6.53 -0.44
CA ARG A 71 17.00 -7.76 -1.17
C ARG A 71 15.76 -8.58 -1.50
N ARG A 72 14.84 -8.73 -0.55
CA ARG A 72 13.59 -9.49 -0.75
C ARG A 72 12.65 -8.79 -1.74
N GLN A 73 12.55 -7.47 -1.70
CA GLN A 73 11.79 -6.69 -2.66
C GLN A 73 12.35 -6.82 -4.08
N ASN A 74 13.65 -6.70 -4.25
CA ASN A 74 14.31 -6.85 -5.54
C ASN A 74 14.12 -8.25 -6.10
N HIS A 75 14.28 -9.29 -5.28
CA HIS A 75 14.03 -10.67 -5.69
C HIS A 75 12.58 -10.89 -6.14
N LEU A 76 11.59 -10.39 -5.39
CA LEU A 76 10.18 -10.47 -5.78
C LEU A 76 9.89 -9.72 -7.08
N ARG A 77 10.47 -8.53 -7.30
CA ARG A 77 10.36 -7.80 -8.56
C ARG A 77 10.92 -8.60 -9.72
N THR A 78 12.08 -9.21 -9.56
CA THR A 78 12.69 -10.06 -10.58
C THR A 78 11.79 -11.24 -10.93
N LEU A 79 11.24 -11.94 -9.94
CA LEU A 79 10.31 -13.06 -10.16
C LEU A 79 9.02 -12.63 -10.85
N LEU A 80 8.47 -11.47 -10.52
CA LEU A 80 7.27 -10.92 -11.16
C LEU A 80 7.55 -10.54 -12.62
N ASN A 81 8.73 -9.99 -12.91
CA ASN A 81 9.13 -9.60 -14.26
C ASN A 81 9.51 -10.81 -15.13
N SER A 82 9.88 -11.94 -14.54
CA SER A 82 10.22 -13.18 -15.27
C SER A 82 8.98 -13.99 -15.72
N GLY A 83 7.78 -13.48 -15.52
CA GLY A 83 6.54 -14.14 -15.98
C GLY A 83 6.20 -15.44 -15.27
N ALA A 84 6.86 -15.76 -14.14
CA ALA A 84 6.53 -16.94 -13.36
C ALA A 84 5.06 -16.84 -12.89
N PRO A 85 4.19 -17.84 -13.20
CA PRO A 85 2.79 -17.81 -12.82
C PRO A 85 2.64 -18.07 -11.32
N GLY A 86 2.94 -17.05 -10.53
CA GLY A 86 2.45 -17.02 -9.16
C GLY A 86 0.93 -16.95 -9.24
N ARG A 87 0.23 -17.67 -8.39
CA ARG A 87 -1.24 -17.67 -8.20
C ARG A 87 -1.78 -16.30 -7.74
N TRP A 88 -1.39 -15.23 -8.44
CA TRP A 88 -1.77 -13.87 -8.16
C TRP A 88 -3.03 -13.59 -8.96
N MET A 89 -4.09 -13.27 -8.28
CA MET A 89 -5.32 -12.86 -8.96
C MET A 89 -4.99 -11.65 -9.85
N VAL A 90 -5.12 -11.85 -11.15
CA VAL A 90 -5.04 -10.78 -12.14
C VAL A 90 -6.23 -9.86 -11.84
N HIS A 91 -5.96 -8.70 -11.28
CA HIS A 91 -6.94 -7.65 -11.20
C HIS A 91 -7.09 -7.06 -12.59
N MET A 92 -8.29 -7.05 -13.13
CA MET A 92 -8.54 -6.44 -14.44
C MET A 92 -8.51 -4.92 -14.28
N ALA A 93 -7.72 -4.25 -15.11
CA ALA A 93 -7.67 -2.79 -15.17
C ALA A 93 -8.94 -2.22 -15.80
N LYS A 94 -9.50 -2.93 -16.78
CA LYS A 94 -10.76 -2.57 -17.42
C LYS A 94 -11.93 -2.90 -16.51
N GLY A 95 -12.61 -1.87 -16.05
CA GLY A 95 -13.84 -1.95 -15.27
C GLY A 95 -15.09 -1.94 -16.16
N LYS A 96 -16.25 -1.70 -15.53
CA LYS A 96 -17.52 -1.53 -16.24
C LYS A 96 -17.61 -0.14 -16.92
N HIS A 97 -17.17 0.89 -16.22
CA HIS A 97 -17.29 2.28 -16.65
C HIS A 97 -15.94 2.91 -16.98
N TYR A 98 -14.86 2.47 -16.33
CA TYR A 98 -13.52 3.06 -16.44
C TYR A 98 -12.44 2.03 -16.75
N ASP A 99 -11.42 2.48 -17.50
CA ASP A 99 -10.20 1.73 -17.74
C ASP A 99 -9.04 2.41 -17.01
N LEU A 100 -8.48 1.73 -16.02
CA LEU A 100 -7.39 2.25 -15.20
C LEU A 100 -6.08 2.39 -16.00
N GLU A 101 -5.91 1.65 -17.10
CA GLU A 101 -4.72 1.78 -17.95
C GLU A 101 -4.71 3.13 -18.64
N LEU A 102 -5.84 3.53 -19.23
CA LEU A 102 -5.97 4.82 -19.89
C LEU A 102 -5.76 5.98 -18.93
N ILE A 103 -6.29 5.86 -17.70
CA ILE A 103 -6.12 6.89 -16.66
C ILE A 103 -4.66 6.98 -16.22
N PHE A 104 -3.99 5.83 -16.01
CA PHE A 104 -2.59 5.80 -15.64
C PHE A 104 -1.71 6.43 -16.73
N GLU A 105 -1.90 6.03 -17.98
CA GLU A 105 -1.11 6.53 -19.12
C GLU A 105 -1.26 8.03 -19.30
N HIS A 106 -2.50 8.53 -19.23
CA HIS A 106 -2.79 9.98 -19.27
C HIS A 106 -2.05 10.72 -18.15
N LEU A 107 -2.16 10.28 -16.91
CA LEU A 107 -1.52 10.93 -15.76
C LEU A 107 0.00 10.80 -15.79
N ASN A 108 0.52 9.65 -16.23
CA ASN A 108 1.96 9.45 -16.36
C ASN A 108 2.58 10.42 -17.36
N LEU A 109 1.91 10.63 -18.48
CA LEU A 109 2.34 11.62 -19.46
C LEU A 109 2.21 13.07 -18.90
N ALA A 110 1.04 13.43 -18.40
CA ALA A 110 0.71 14.81 -18.01
C ALA A 110 1.43 15.27 -16.73
N CYS A 111 1.59 14.39 -15.73
CA CYS A 111 2.07 14.76 -14.40
C CYS A 111 3.46 14.20 -14.06
N PHE A 112 3.88 13.14 -14.72
CA PHE A 112 5.15 12.45 -14.41
C PHE A 112 6.10 12.36 -15.59
N HIS A 113 5.78 13.00 -16.72
CA HIS A 113 6.61 13.04 -17.94
C HIS A 113 7.00 11.63 -18.44
N SER A 114 6.07 10.68 -18.36
CA SER A 114 6.25 9.27 -18.71
C SER A 114 7.40 8.55 -17.97
N ARG A 115 7.80 9.05 -16.80
CA ARG A 115 8.94 8.50 -16.04
C ARG A 115 8.58 7.36 -15.09
N LEU A 116 7.29 7.14 -14.83
CA LEU A 116 6.90 6.04 -13.96
C LEU A 116 6.77 4.75 -14.77
N PRO A 117 7.40 3.65 -14.34
CA PRO A 117 7.19 2.36 -14.98
C PRO A 117 5.74 1.91 -14.77
N LYS A 118 5.13 1.29 -15.80
CA LYS A 118 3.74 0.82 -15.73
C LYS A 118 3.62 -0.29 -14.68
N PRO A 119 2.78 -0.10 -13.64
CA PRO A 119 2.51 -1.15 -12.66
C PRO A 119 1.41 -2.09 -13.17
N THR A 120 1.19 -3.20 -12.47
CA THR A 120 -0.06 -3.95 -12.63
C THR A 120 -1.21 -3.10 -12.09
N LEU A 121 -2.24 -2.90 -12.91
CA LEU A 121 -3.40 -2.09 -12.56
C LEU A 121 -4.63 -2.97 -12.36
N GLY A 122 -5.48 -2.62 -11.41
CA GLY A 122 -6.72 -3.37 -11.25
C GLY A 122 -7.68 -2.80 -10.23
N TRP A 123 -8.92 -3.25 -10.34
CA TRP A 123 -9.98 -2.94 -9.39
C TRP A 123 -9.97 -3.93 -8.23
N SER A 124 -10.31 -3.49 -7.01
CA SER A 124 -10.45 -4.40 -5.88
C SER A 124 -11.59 -5.40 -6.12
N ARG A 125 -11.46 -6.62 -5.55
CA ARG A 125 -12.52 -7.66 -5.68
C ARG A 125 -13.85 -7.24 -5.07
N ARG A 126 -13.79 -6.50 -3.97
CA ARG A 126 -14.97 -6.06 -3.21
C ARG A 126 -14.92 -4.55 -3.05
N ALA A 127 -16.07 -3.93 -3.08
CA ALA A 127 -16.24 -2.52 -2.73
C ALA A 127 -16.05 -2.36 -1.21
N GLY A 128 -14.81 -2.05 -0.80
CA GLY A 128 -14.45 -1.86 0.61
C GLY A 128 -14.81 -0.46 1.10
N ARG A 129 -14.97 -0.30 2.42
CA ARG A 129 -15.34 1.00 3.04
C ARG A 129 -14.14 1.87 3.43
N SER A 130 -13.01 1.26 3.76
CA SER A 130 -11.90 1.97 4.41
C SER A 130 -10.72 2.30 3.51
N LYS A 131 -10.56 1.58 2.39
CA LYS A 131 -9.43 1.74 1.50
C LYS A 131 -9.93 2.19 0.12
N LEU A 132 -9.50 3.36 -0.33
CA LEU A 132 -9.93 3.95 -1.60
C LEU A 132 -9.05 3.48 -2.76
N GLY A 133 -7.76 3.36 -2.51
CA GLY A 133 -6.75 2.82 -3.39
C GLY A 133 -5.59 2.24 -2.59
N GLU A 134 -4.65 1.59 -3.27
CA GLU A 134 -3.42 1.07 -2.68
C GLU A 134 -2.34 0.86 -3.74
N TYR A 135 -1.18 1.48 -3.56
CA TYR A 135 0.03 1.04 -4.23
C TYR A 135 0.71 -0.07 -3.44
N GLN A 136 0.83 -1.23 -4.03
CA GLN A 136 1.49 -2.41 -3.47
C GLN A 136 2.93 -2.48 -3.98
N ASN A 137 3.87 -1.88 -3.25
CA ASN A 137 5.27 -1.79 -3.67
C ASN A 137 5.89 -3.17 -4.00
N LEU A 138 5.61 -4.21 -3.20
CA LEU A 138 6.13 -5.56 -3.40
C LEU A 138 5.70 -6.20 -4.73
N ARG A 139 4.49 -5.88 -5.18
CA ARG A 139 3.89 -6.42 -6.40
C ARG A 139 3.98 -5.47 -7.56
N HIS A 140 4.49 -4.27 -7.33
CA HIS A 140 4.43 -3.19 -8.31
C HIS A 140 3.03 -3.07 -8.92
N ALA A 141 2.02 -2.92 -8.07
CA ALA A 141 0.63 -2.89 -8.48
C ALA A 141 -0.13 -1.73 -7.84
N ILE A 142 -1.02 -1.10 -8.60
CA ILE A 142 -2.01 -0.12 -8.10
C ILE A 142 -3.39 -0.77 -8.17
N ILE A 143 -4.06 -0.83 -7.02
CA ILE A 143 -5.41 -1.36 -6.91
C ILE A 143 -6.33 -0.23 -6.47
N ILE A 144 -7.32 0.10 -7.30
CA ILE A 144 -8.35 1.09 -6.95
C ILE A 144 -9.61 0.37 -6.45
N ASN A 145 -10.29 0.97 -5.51
CA ASN A 145 -11.50 0.38 -4.96
C ASN A 145 -12.61 0.36 -6.02
N ARG A 146 -13.16 -0.83 -6.28
CA ARG A 146 -14.20 -1.07 -7.29
C ARG A 146 -15.44 -0.19 -7.11
N ARG A 147 -15.70 0.33 -5.91
CA ARG A 147 -16.80 1.27 -5.69
C ARG A 147 -16.74 2.52 -6.57
N PHE A 148 -15.56 2.86 -7.08
CA PHE A 148 -15.35 4.02 -7.97
C PHE A 148 -15.48 3.66 -9.46
N ASP A 149 -15.72 2.40 -9.81
CA ASP A 149 -16.05 1.96 -11.15
C ASP A 149 -17.57 2.11 -11.40
N HIS A 150 -18.05 3.34 -11.35
CA HIS A 150 -19.47 3.69 -11.40
C HIS A 150 -19.69 4.93 -12.29
N GLU A 151 -20.83 4.98 -12.99
CA GLU A 151 -21.15 6.10 -13.89
C GLU A 151 -21.21 7.48 -13.22
N GLU A 152 -21.63 7.53 -11.96
CA GLU A 152 -21.65 8.75 -11.16
C GLU A 152 -20.28 9.20 -10.64
N THR A 153 -19.24 8.38 -10.80
CA THR A 153 -17.90 8.78 -10.38
C THR A 153 -17.32 9.76 -11.39
N PRO A 154 -17.06 11.03 -11.02
CA PRO A 154 -16.42 11.95 -11.93
C PRO A 154 -15.00 11.51 -12.28
N THR A 155 -14.60 11.63 -13.54
CA THR A 155 -13.26 11.25 -14.00
C THR A 155 -12.16 11.91 -13.16
N PHE A 156 -12.30 13.18 -12.81
CA PHE A 156 -11.31 13.90 -11.99
C PHE A 156 -11.12 13.28 -10.58
N ALA A 157 -12.15 12.65 -10.02
CA ALA A 157 -12.06 12.00 -8.71
C ALA A 157 -11.28 10.68 -8.81
N LEU A 158 -11.52 9.92 -9.87
CA LEU A 158 -10.78 8.68 -10.14
C LEU A 158 -9.33 8.97 -10.55
N GLU A 159 -9.10 10.00 -11.36
CA GLU A 159 -7.76 10.50 -11.69
C GLU A 159 -6.99 10.91 -10.43
N TYR A 160 -7.63 11.61 -9.50
CA TYR A 160 -6.99 11.98 -8.24
C TYR A 160 -6.60 10.75 -7.40
N LEU A 161 -7.46 9.74 -7.31
CA LEU A 161 -7.13 8.49 -6.61
C LEU A 161 -5.94 7.78 -7.27
N MET A 162 -5.93 7.68 -8.60
CA MET A 162 -4.81 7.11 -9.35
C MET A 162 -3.54 7.94 -9.14
N PHE A 163 -3.61 9.25 -9.24
CA PHE A 163 -2.49 10.17 -9.02
C PHE A 163 -1.89 10.01 -7.62
N HIS A 164 -2.74 9.88 -6.58
CA HIS A 164 -2.30 9.63 -5.21
C HIS A 164 -1.47 8.33 -5.11
N GLU A 165 -1.94 7.24 -5.71
CA GLU A 165 -1.20 5.97 -5.71
C GLU A 165 0.09 6.04 -6.56
N MET A 166 0.09 6.82 -7.64
CA MET A 166 1.29 7.09 -8.44
C MET A 166 2.32 7.92 -7.66
N LEU A 167 1.89 8.82 -6.78
CA LEU A 167 2.82 9.52 -5.87
C LEU A 167 3.47 8.55 -4.87
N HIS A 168 2.77 7.50 -4.42
CA HIS A 168 3.39 6.44 -3.62
C HIS A 168 4.45 5.66 -4.40
N MET A 169 4.27 5.45 -5.71
CA MET A 169 5.33 4.88 -6.56
C MET A 169 6.55 5.81 -6.64
N LYS A 170 6.31 7.12 -6.84
CA LYS A 170 7.37 8.13 -7.01
C LYS A 170 8.19 8.33 -5.75
N HIS A 171 7.53 8.48 -4.60
CA HIS A 171 8.18 8.87 -3.34
C HIS A 171 8.59 7.68 -2.48
N GLY A 172 7.92 6.53 -2.65
CA GLY A 172 8.15 5.37 -1.79
C GLY A 172 7.78 5.64 -0.33
N VAL A 173 8.49 4.96 0.58
CA VAL A 173 8.31 5.10 2.03
C VAL A 173 9.63 5.59 2.63
N GLU A 174 9.62 6.74 3.27
CA GLU A 174 10.76 7.21 4.06
C GLU A 174 10.70 6.62 5.47
N ILE A 175 11.87 6.34 6.04
CA ILE A 175 11.99 5.96 7.44
C ILE A 175 12.71 7.10 8.16
N ARG A 176 12.02 7.73 9.11
CA ARG A 176 12.58 8.79 9.93
C ARG A 176 12.38 8.45 11.40
N ASN A 177 13.48 8.38 12.16
CA ASN A 177 13.46 8.02 13.58
C ASN A 177 12.70 6.71 13.85
N GLY A 178 12.95 5.65 13.04
CA GLY A 178 12.26 4.37 13.14
C GLY A 178 10.77 4.36 12.78
N ARG A 179 10.21 5.49 12.34
CA ARG A 179 8.81 5.62 11.91
C ARG A 179 8.72 5.67 10.38
N ARG A 180 7.78 4.94 9.83
CA ARG A 180 7.47 5.00 8.40
C ARG A 180 6.67 6.27 8.11
N LEU A 181 7.22 7.12 7.24
CA LEU A 181 6.56 8.31 6.71
C LEU A 181 6.18 8.01 5.25
N VAL A 182 4.90 7.84 5.04
CA VAL A 182 4.33 7.52 3.72
C VAL A 182 3.93 8.81 2.99
N HIS A 183 3.29 9.74 3.70
CA HIS A 183 2.89 11.05 3.18
C HIS A 183 3.84 12.13 3.71
N THR A 184 5.02 12.26 3.10
CA THR A 184 6.02 13.28 3.46
C THR A 184 5.54 14.69 3.09
N ARG A 185 6.27 15.74 3.53
CA ARG A 185 5.96 17.12 3.12
C ARG A 185 5.99 17.27 1.58
N LYS A 186 6.98 16.65 0.93
CA LYS A 186 7.13 16.66 -0.52
C LYS A 186 5.94 15.99 -1.22
N PHE A 187 5.54 14.80 -0.74
CA PHE A 187 4.34 14.11 -1.21
C PHE A 187 3.10 15.02 -1.14
N ARG A 188 2.84 15.63 0.02
CA ARG A 188 1.66 16.49 0.21
C ARG A 188 1.67 17.75 -0.64
N LEU A 189 2.85 18.31 -0.92
CA LEU A 189 2.98 19.46 -1.82
C LEU A 189 2.61 19.07 -3.25
N GLU A 190 3.15 17.98 -3.75
CA GLU A 190 2.83 17.47 -5.08
C GLU A 190 1.36 17.03 -5.20
N GLU A 191 0.82 16.37 -4.17
CA GLU A 191 -0.59 15.98 -4.12
C GLU A 191 -1.52 17.18 -4.23
N LYS A 192 -1.22 18.28 -3.52
CA LYS A 192 -2.00 19.53 -3.58
C LYS A 192 -1.89 20.25 -4.91
N ALA A 193 -0.84 20.01 -5.68
CA ALA A 193 -0.65 20.58 -7.00
C ALA A 193 -1.53 19.91 -8.09
N PHE A 194 -2.22 18.81 -7.75
CA PHE A 194 -3.17 18.20 -8.68
C PHE A 194 -4.29 19.18 -9.06
N LYS A 195 -4.54 19.36 -10.37
CA LYS A 195 -5.44 20.38 -10.93
C LYS A 195 -6.82 20.45 -10.24
N HIS A 196 -7.40 19.30 -9.92
CA HIS A 196 -8.72 19.19 -9.31
C HIS A 196 -8.68 18.71 -7.85
N TYR A 197 -7.58 18.95 -7.13
CA TYR A 197 -7.36 18.46 -5.78
C TYR A 197 -8.51 18.70 -4.81
N ALA A 198 -8.95 19.96 -4.69
CA ALA A 198 -10.01 20.35 -3.75
C ALA A 198 -11.36 19.71 -4.11
N ALA A 199 -11.73 19.76 -5.39
CA ALA A 199 -12.99 19.19 -5.89
C ALA A 199 -13.02 17.67 -5.74
N ALA A 200 -11.90 16.99 -6.07
CA ALA A 200 -11.79 15.54 -5.95
C ALA A 200 -11.90 15.08 -4.49
N ARG A 201 -11.21 15.75 -3.59
CA ARG A 201 -11.26 15.43 -2.15
C ARG A 201 -12.67 15.65 -1.58
N GLU A 202 -13.33 16.74 -1.94
CA GLU A 202 -14.67 17.03 -1.46
C GLU A 202 -15.68 16.01 -1.99
N TRP A 203 -15.59 15.66 -3.27
CA TRP A 203 -16.46 14.64 -3.87
C TRP A 203 -16.24 13.27 -3.20
N ILE A 204 -15.00 12.83 -3.05
CA ILE A 204 -14.66 11.57 -2.38
C ILE A 204 -15.16 11.56 -0.94
N ARG A 205 -15.01 12.66 -0.21
CA ARG A 205 -15.52 12.78 1.16
C ARG A 205 -17.02 12.56 1.21
N LYS A 206 -17.80 13.23 0.34
CA LYS A 206 -19.26 13.06 0.24
C LYS A 206 -19.62 11.63 -0.12
N ALA A 207 -19.04 11.07 -1.18
CA ALA A 207 -19.27 9.72 -1.64
C ALA A 207 -18.90 8.64 -0.59
N THR A 208 -17.96 8.90 0.33
CA THR A 208 -17.59 7.97 1.40
C THR A 208 -18.51 8.08 2.62
N LEU A 209 -19.15 9.21 2.84
CA LEU A 209 -20.08 9.45 3.96
C LEU A 209 -21.52 9.06 3.61
N ASP A 210 -21.91 9.13 2.35
CA ASP A 210 -23.27 8.87 1.91
C ASP A 210 -23.65 7.39 2.09
N ARG A 211 -24.78 7.16 2.78
CA ARG A 211 -25.33 5.81 3.02
C ARG A 211 -25.99 5.23 1.77
N GLY A 212 -26.56 6.06 0.90
CA GLY A 212 -27.22 5.64 -0.36
C GLY A 212 -26.23 4.98 -1.33
N TRP A 213 -25.07 5.53 -1.49
CA TRP A 213 -23.96 4.95 -2.25
C TRP A 213 -23.51 3.55 -1.72
N ARG A 214 -24.00 3.14 -0.56
CA ARG A 214 -23.70 1.87 0.11
C ARG A 214 -24.70 0.77 -0.23
N GLU A 215 -25.92 1.10 -0.66
CA GLU A 215 -26.99 0.11 -0.91
C GLU A 215 -26.94 -0.45 -2.33
N ASP A 216 -26.57 0.38 -3.32
CA ASP A 216 -26.45 -0.08 -4.71
C ASP A 216 -25.31 -1.09 -4.90
N LEU A 217 -24.29 -1.07 -4.03
CA LEU A 217 -23.17 -2.01 -4.06
C LEU A 217 -23.49 -3.39 -3.47
N LYS A 218 -24.66 -3.60 -2.85
CA LYS A 218 -25.10 -4.92 -2.36
C LYS A 218 -25.77 -5.76 -3.44
N ARG A 219 -26.07 -5.15 -4.61
CA ARG A 219 -26.77 -5.80 -5.72
C ARG A 219 -25.86 -6.40 -6.79
N PHE A 220 -24.53 -6.34 -6.59
CA PHE A 220 -23.52 -6.94 -7.47
C PHE A 220 -22.56 -7.87 -6.65
#